data_93a88e7b91f951a7233215311dc4a1c1
#
_entry.id   93a88e7b91f951a7233215311dc4a1c1
#
_cell.length_a   1.000
_cell.length_b   1.000
_cell.length_c   1.000
_cell.angle_alpha   90.00
_cell.angle_beta   90.00
_cell.angle_gamma   90.00
#
_symmetry.space_group_name_H-M   'P 1'
#
loop_
_entity.id
_entity.type
_entity.pdbx_description
1 polymer ?
#
loop_
_entity_poly.entity_id
_entity_poly.type
_entity_poly.pdbx_seq_one_letter_code
_entity_poly.pdbx_strand_id
1 'polypeptide(L)'
;IPPSVEGAKEIMTAFLGTSRMYGYVHAPSTYQWVIAMTQGYTGDIALYDKNRHLLYDNLTAMGYECVYPQGAFYLFIKVPGGDSLEFMERAKTYNLLIVPADDFGCPGYARIAYCVDEDMIRRALPAFEKLISSYK
;
A
#
# COMPACT_ATOMS: atom_id res chain seq x y z
N ILE A 1 7.03 -25.17 0.96
CA ILE A 1 5.94 -25.85 1.72
C ILE A 1 6.59 -26.52 2.92
N PRO A 2 6.15 -26.27 4.14
CA PRO A 2 6.71 -26.91 5.33
C PRO A 2 6.61 -28.45 5.22
N PRO A 3 7.64 -29.19 5.63
CA PRO A 3 7.61 -30.66 5.58
C PRO A 3 6.49 -31.30 6.43
N SER A 4 5.95 -30.57 7.40
CA SER A 4 4.85 -30.98 8.25
C SER A 4 3.47 -30.96 7.58
N VAL A 5 3.36 -30.41 6.38
CA VAL A 5 2.10 -30.41 5.62
C VAL A 5 1.91 -31.77 4.97
N GLU A 6 0.75 -32.41 5.22
CA GLU A 6 0.40 -33.65 4.54
C GLU A 6 0.39 -33.46 3.02
N GLY A 7 1.02 -34.38 2.29
CA GLY A 7 1.16 -34.29 0.84
C GLY A 7 2.14 -33.18 0.35
N ALA A 8 3.02 -32.65 1.22
CA ALA A 8 3.95 -31.57 0.86
C ALA A 8 4.80 -31.89 -0.38
N LYS A 9 5.23 -33.14 -0.53
CA LYS A 9 6.04 -33.61 -1.67
C LYS A 9 5.24 -33.61 -2.97
N GLU A 10 4.03 -34.11 -2.93
CA GLU A 10 3.11 -34.15 -4.08
C GLU A 10 2.71 -32.74 -4.52
N ILE A 11 2.40 -31.88 -3.56
CA ILE A 11 2.08 -30.45 -3.83
C ILE A 11 3.30 -29.75 -4.44
N MET A 12 4.51 -29.97 -3.92
CA MET A 12 5.72 -29.38 -4.48
C MET A 12 5.99 -29.87 -5.90
N THR A 13 5.78 -31.19 -6.16
CA THR A 13 5.94 -31.78 -7.49
C THR A 13 4.95 -31.20 -8.49
N ALA A 14 3.69 -31.06 -8.10
CA ALA A 14 2.64 -30.45 -8.91
C ALA A 14 2.96 -28.97 -9.22
N PHE A 15 3.42 -28.21 -8.21
CA PHE A 15 3.81 -26.82 -8.36
C PHE A 15 4.97 -26.65 -9.34
N LEU A 16 6.02 -27.47 -9.23
CA LEU A 16 7.16 -27.44 -10.15
C LEU A 16 6.77 -27.85 -11.57
N GLY A 17 5.90 -28.84 -11.71
CA GLY A 17 5.35 -29.24 -13.01
C GLY A 17 4.56 -28.13 -13.67
N THR A 18 3.64 -27.52 -12.94
CA THR A 18 2.83 -26.40 -13.41
C THR A 18 3.69 -25.19 -13.78
N SER A 19 4.67 -24.83 -12.96
CA SER A 19 5.59 -23.73 -13.25
C SER A 19 6.33 -23.94 -14.57
N ARG A 20 6.79 -25.16 -14.86
CA ARG A 20 7.43 -25.51 -16.13
C ARG A 20 6.48 -25.41 -17.32
N MET A 21 5.23 -25.82 -17.16
CA MET A 21 4.21 -25.69 -18.23
C MET A 21 3.97 -24.24 -18.63
N TYR A 22 4.08 -23.30 -17.68
CA TYR A 22 3.97 -21.86 -17.92
C TYR A 22 5.31 -21.19 -18.30
N GLY A 23 6.40 -21.96 -18.45
CA GLY A 23 7.71 -21.44 -18.83
C GLY A 23 8.54 -20.86 -17.67
N TYR A 24 8.08 -20.94 -16.42
CA TYR A 24 8.79 -20.44 -15.25
C TYR A 24 9.79 -21.47 -14.71
N VAL A 25 10.83 -21.76 -15.47
CA VAL A 25 11.85 -22.76 -15.06
C VAL A 25 12.96 -22.10 -14.24
N HIS A 26 13.44 -20.96 -14.71
CA HIS A 26 14.50 -20.18 -14.07
C HIS A 26 14.20 -18.68 -14.18
N ALA A 27 14.73 -17.91 -13.24
CA ALA A 27 14.77 -16.48 -13.41
C ALA A 27 15.61 -16.12 -14.66
N PRO A 28 15.19 -15.16 -15.51
CA PRO A 28 15.97 -14.75 -16.68
C PRO A 28 17.40 -14.37 -16.29
N SER A 29 18.39 -14.85 -17.02
CA SER A 29 19.81 -14.68 -16.67
C SER A 29 20.23 -13.21 -16.55
N THR A 30 19.66 -12.33 -17.38
CA THR A 30 19.90 -10.89 -17.31
C THR A 30 19.51 -10.33 -15.93
N TYR A 31 18.34 -10.72 -15.40
CA TYR A 31 17.91 -10.25 -14.08
C TYR A 31 18.72 -10.86 -12.95
N GLN A 32 19.25 -12.09 -13.11
CA GLN A 32 20.16 -12.66 -12.12
C GLN A 32 21.45 -11.82 -12.01
N TRP A 33 22.00 -11.35 -13.14
CA TRP A 33 23.14 -10.43 -13.17
C TRP A 33 22.80 -9.08 -12.54
N VAL A 34 21.67 -8.49 -12.88
CA VAL A 34 21.21 -7.22 -12.29
C VAL A 34 21.12 -7.35 -10.77
N ILE A 35 20.49 -8.41 -10.26
CA ILE A 35 20.36 -8.63 -8.80
C ILE A 35 21.73 -8.81 -8.16
N ALA A 36 22.64 -9.58 -8.79
CA ALA A 36 23.99 -9.76 -8.27
C ALA A 36 24.77 -8.44 -8.16
N MET A 37 24.59 -7.54 -9.14
CA MET A 37 25.26 -6.23 -9.18
C MET A 37 24.60 -5.18 -8.26
N THR A 38 23.33 -5.35 -7.91
CA THR A 38 22.55 -4.39 -7.11
C THR A 38 22.38 -4.85 -5.66
N GLN A 39 23.14 -5.82 -5.20
CA GLN A 39 23.15 -6.25 -3.81
C GLN A 39 23.50 -5.07 -2.90
N GLY A 40 22.66 -4.83 -1.87
CA GLY A 40 22.86 -3.74 -0.92
C GLY A 40 22.26 -2.39 -1.34
N TYR A 41 21.75 -2.24 -2.57
CA TYR A 41 20.97 -1.07 -2.92
C TYR A 41 19.54 -1.18 -2.37
N THR A 42 19.06 -0.11 -1.78
CA THR A 42 17.69 0.03 -1.26
C THR A 42 17.01 1.23 -1.91
N GLY A 43 15.68 1.28 -1.84
CA GLY A 43 14.94 2.49 -2.17
C GLY A 43 15.29 3.65 -1.22
N ASP A 44 14.88 4.87 -1.60
CA ASP A 44 15.08 6.06 -0.76
C ASP A 44 14.14 6.04 0.45
N ILE A 45 14.59 5.36 1.51
CA ILE A 45 13.83 5.21 2.76
C ILE A 45 13.62 6.58 3.44
N ALA A 46 14.59 7.49 3.30
CA ALA A 46 14.50 8.82 3.91
C ALA A 46 13.38 9.65 3.27
N LEU A 47 13.20 9.55 1.94
CA LEU A 47 12.08 10.18 1.23
C LEU A 47 10.74 9.61 1.69
N TYR A 48 10.63 8.29 1.82
CA TYR A 48 9.40 7.67 2.31
C TYR A 48 9.08 8.05 3.75
N ASP A 49 10.09 8.14 4.61
CA ASP A 49 9.92 8.58 5.99
C ASP A 49 9.44 10.05 6.07
N LYS A 50 10.02 10.93 5.26
CA LYS A 50 9.59 12.32 5.13
C LYS A 50 8.13 12.43 4.67
N ASN A 51 7.77 11.68 3.64
CA ASN A 51 6.41 11.64 3.11
C ASN A 51 5.40 11.09 4.14
N ARG A 52 5.80 10.07 4.89
CA ARG A 52 5.02 9.49 5.96
C ARG A 52 4.65 10.54 7.01
N HIS A 53 5.64 11.25 7.52
CA HIS A 53 5.43 12.32 8.50
C HIS A 53 4.59 13.45 7.91
N LEU A 54 4.92 13.91 6.70
CA LEU A 54 4.17 14.96 6.03
C LEU A 54 2.68 14.62 5.92
N LEU A 55 2.34 13.41 5.48
CA LEU A 55 0.95 13.00 5.32
C LEU A 55 0.28 12.77 6.67
N TYR A 56 0.90 11.98 7.56
CA TYR A 56 0.34 11.63 8.87
C TYR A 56 0.07 12.85 9.74
N ASP A 57 1.06 13.74 9.90
CA ASP A 57 0.95 14.89 10.78
C ASP A 57 -0.14 15.86 10.31
N ASN A 58 -0.20 16.13 8.99
CA ASN A 58 -1.22 17.02 8.44
C ASN A 58 -2.63 16.42 8.53
N LEU A 59 -2.82 15.15 8.17
CA LEU A 59 -4.15 14.54 8.26
C LEU A 59 -4.64 14.45 9.72
N THR A 60 -3.75 14.13 10.65
CA THR A 60 -4.08 14.13 12.07
C THR A 60 -4.46 15.52 12.57
N ALA A 61 -3.72 16.56 12.15
CA ALA A 61 -4.04 17.96 12.48
C ALA A 61 -5.39 18.40 11.91
N MET A 62 -5.82 17.90 10.75
CA MET A 62 -7.13 18.15 10.15
C MET A 62 -8.27 17.43 10.87
N GLY A 63 -7.96 16.47 11.76
CA GLY A 63 -8.93 15.70 12.54
C GLY A 63 -9.25 14.32 11.98
N TYR A 64 -8.45 13.79 11.05
CA TYR A 64 -8.53 12.39 10.67
C TYR A 64 -7.99 11.49 11.79
N GLU A 65 -8.64 10.37 12.03
CA GLU A 65 -8.15 9.32 12.91
C GLU A 65 -7.23 8.41 12.08
N CYS A 66 -5.90 8.60 12.23
CA CYS A 66 -4.88 7.91 11.45
C CYS A 66 -4.19 6.81 12.26
N VAL A 67 -3.97 5.65 11.65
CA VAL A 67 -3.08 4.62 12.20
C VAL A 67 -1.64 4.99 11.84
N TYR A 68 -0.77 5.19 12.86
CA TYR A 68 0.63 5.54 12.61
C TYR A 68 1.36 4.39 11.89
N PRO A 69 1.90 4.60 10.67
CA PRO A 69 2.55 3.54 9.93
C PRO A 69 3.94 3.24 10.50
N GLN A 70 4.19 1.99 10.87
CA GLN A 70 5.50 1.54 11.38
C GLN A 70 6.38 0.95 10.27
N GLY A 71 5.87 0.82 9.06
CA GLY A 71 6.59 0.28 7.91
C GLY A 71 5.77 0.37 6.63
N ALA A 72 6.32 -0.15 5.54
CA ALA A 72 5.78 -0.08 4.20
C ALA A 72 5.58 1.37 3.73
N PHE A 73 4.56 1.64 2.94
CA PHE A 73 4.31 2.96 2.35
C PHE A 73 2.81 3.29 2.26
N TYR A 74 2.02 2.72 3.17
CA TYR A 74 0.58 2.95 3.27
C TYR A 74 0.20 3.54 4.62
N LEU A 75 -0.68 4.53 4.58
CA LEU A 75 -1.36 5.09 5.74
C LEU A 75 -2.81 4.62 5.73
N PHE A 76 -3.30 4.15 6.86
CA PHE A 76 -4.71 3.83 7.08
C PHE A 76 -5.36 4.95 7.88
N ILE A 77 -6.48 5.46 7.37
CA ILE A 77 -7.31 6.43 8.06
C ILE A 77 -8.69 5.83 8.32
N LYS A 78 -9.24 6.08 9.49
CA LYS A 78 -10.61 5.70 9.79
C LYS A 78 -11.57 6.61 9.03
N VAL A 79 -12.54 6.02 8.41
CA VAL A 79 -13.50 6.73 7.57
C VAL A 79 -14.60 7.34 8.44
N PRO A 80 -14.86 8.65 8.33
CA PRO A 80 -16.03 9.25 8.96
C PRO A 80 -17.32 8.57 8.50
N GLY A 81 -18.19 8.21 9.44
CA GLY A 81 -19.42 7.48 9.14
C GLY A 81 -19.26 5.96 8.91
N GLY A 82 -18.04 5.45 8.77
CA GLY A 82 -17.74 4.02 8.68
C GLY A 82 -17.97 3.36 7.32
N ASP A 83 -18.52 4.07 6.33
CA ASP A 83 -18.70 3.55 4.96
C ASP A 83 -17.52 3.97 4.08
N SER A 84 -16.62 3.02 3.85
CA SER A 84 -15.39 3.23 3.09
C SER A 84 -15.64 3.46 1.59
N LEU A 85 -16.69 2.88 1.04
CA LEU A 85 -17.06 3.04 -0.37
C LEU A 85 -17.67 4.43 -0.62
N GLU A 86 -18.60 4.86 0.24
CA GLU A 86 -19.15 6.23 0.19
C GLU A 86 -18.03 7.27 0.32
N PHE A 87 -17.12 7.06 1.29
CA PHE A 87 -15.98 7.95 1.48
C PHE A 87 -15.07 8.03 0.24
N MET A 88 -14.78 6.90 -0.40
CA MET A 88 -14.02 6.87 -1.64
C MET A 88 -14.71 7.66 -2.77
N GLU A 89 -16.02 7.44 -2.98
CA GLU A 89 -16.78 8.15 -4.02
C GLU A 89 -16.81 9.66 -3.74
N ARG A 90 -16.99 10.06 -2.50
CA ARG A 90 -16.92 11.47 -2.10
C ARG A 90 -15.52 12.05 -2.29
N ALA A 91 -14.45 11.30 -1.96
CA ALA A 91 -13.08 11.73 -2.17
C ALA A 91 -12.76 12.01 -3.65
N LYS A 92 -13.34 11.22 -4.58
CA LYS A 92 -13.19 11.45 -6.02
C LYS A 92 -13.72 12.82 -6.45
N THR A 93 -14.74 13.35 -5.81
CA THR A 93 -15.26 14.71 -6.13
C THR A 93 -14.26 15.81 -5.80
N TYR A 94 -13.27 15.52 -4.94
CA TYR A 94 -12.16 16.40 -4.60
C TYR A 94 -10.85 16.00 -5.32
N ASN A 95 -10.93 15.13 -6.36
CA ASN A 95 -9.78 14.57 -7.08
C ASN A 95 -8.80 13.76 -6.20
N LEU A 96 -9.30 13.15 -5.15
CA LEU A 96 -8.54 12.23 -4.32
C LEU A 96 -8.88 10.78 -4.70
N LEU A 97 -7.85 10.04 -5.14
CA LEU A 97 -7.97 8.60 -5.43
C LEU A 97 -7.41 7.82 -4.24
N ILE A 98 -8.30 7.35 -3.39
CA ILE A 98 -7.99 6.55 -2.21
C ILE A 98 -8.68 5.19 -2.30
N VAL A 99 -8.18 4.21 -1.57
CA VAL A 99 -8.64 2.82 -1.69
C VAL A 99 -9.39 2.42 -0.41
N PRO A 100 -10.63 1.91 -0.51
CA PRO A 100 -11.31 1.30 0.63
C PRO A 100 -10.46 0.16 1.21
N ALA A 101 -10.43 0.03 2.52
CA ALA A 101 -9.58 -0.97 3.16
C ALA A 101 -10.32 -2.26 3.53
N ASP A 102 -11.55 -2.42 3.09
CA ASP A 102 -12.39 -3.58 3.38
C ASP A 102 -11.78 -4.87 2.84
N ASP A 103 -11.32 -4.88 1.60
CA ASP A 103 -10.63 -6.02 0.97
C ASP A 103 -9.26 -6.34 1.61
N PHE A 104 -8.75 -5.44 2.44
CA PHE A 104 -7.53 -5.63 3.22
C PHE A 104 -7.81 -6.03 4.68
N GLY A 105 -9.06 -6.45 4.99
CA GLY A 105 -9.46 -6.87 6.31
C GLY A 105 -9.64 -5.72 7.32
N CYS A 106 -9.74 -4.48 6.86
CA CYS A 106 -9.90 -3.28 7.69
C CYS A 106 -11.18 -2.50 7.31
N PRO A 107 -12.38 -3.06 7.54
CA PRO A 107 -13.63 -2.38 7.21
C PRO A 107 -13.75 -1.05 7.99
N GLY A 108 -14.29 -0.04 7.32
CA GLY A 108 -14.43 1.31 7.89
C GLY A 108 -13.14 2.12 7.89
N TYR A 109 -12.12 1.67 7.16
CA TYR A 109 -10.87 2.40 6.92
C TYR A 109 -10.67 2.65 5.43
N ALA A 110 -9.87 3.66 5.12
CA ALA A 110 -9.34 3.92 3.78
C ALA A 110 -7.82 3.88 3.80
N ARG A 111 -7.23 3.38 2.71
CA ARG A 111 -5.79 3.24 2.54
C ARG A 111 -5.27 4.30 1.59
N ILE A 112 -4.22 5.00 1.99
CA ILE A 112 -3.54 6.04 1.21
C ILE A 112 -2.08 5.63 1.04
N ALA A 113 -1.55 5.70 -0.19
CA ALA A 113 -0.14 5.47 -0.45
C ALA A 113 0.64 6.79 -0.31
N TYR A 114 1.82 6.74 0.32
CA TYR A 114 2.74 7.88 0.40
C TYR A 114 4.06 7.67 -0.36
N CYS A 115 4.13 6.63 -1.19
CA CYS A 115 5.23 6.40 -2.15
C CYS A 115 5.06 7.25 -3.42
N VAL A 116 4.90 8.53 -3.26
CA VAL A 116 4.66 9.53 -4.33
C VAL A 116 5.57 10.73 -4.11
N ASP A 117 5.62 11.64 -5.08
CA ASP A 117 6.36 12.88 -4.90
C ASP A 117 5.79 13.71 -3.74
N GLU A 118 6.69 14.35 -2.98
CA GLU A 118 6.33 15.24 -1.88
C GLU A 118 5.34 16.33 -2.33
N ASP A 119 5.57 16.92 -3.49
CA ASP A 119 4.69 17.97 -4.05
C ASP A 119 3.28 17.45 -4.34
N MET A 120 3.12 16.17 -4.67
CA MET A 120 1.79 15.56 -4.84
C MET A 120 1.06 15.53 -3.50
N ILE A 121 1.74 15.12 -2.41
CA ILE A 121 1.14 15.13 -1.07
C ILE A 121 0.72 16.55 -0.70
N ARG A 122 1.62 17.53 -0.84
CA ARG A 122 1.33 18.93 -0.49
C ARG A 122 0.13 19.50 -1.26
N ARG A 123 0.01 19.18 -2.55
CA ARG A 123 -1.14 19.61 -3.37
C ARG A 123 -2.43 18.91 -2.99
N ALA A 124 -2.37 17.69 -2.44
CA ALA A 124 -3.54 16.94 -2.01
C ALA A 124 -4.09 17.42 -0.65
N LEU A 125 -3.27 18.01 0.23
CA LEU A 125 -3.69 18.41 1.59
C LEU A 125 -4.94 19.31 1.60
N PRO A 126 -5.09 20.34 0.77
CA PRO A 126 -6.31 21.17 0.74
C PRO A 126 -7.57 20.37 0.33
N ALA A 127 -7.42 19.34 -0.48
CA ALA A 127 -8.53 18.47 -0.85
C ALA A 127 -8.96 17.56 0.32
N PHE A 128 -8.00 17.04 1.09
CA PHE A 128 -8.30 16.31 2.33
C PHE A 128 -9.00 17.19 3.37
N GLU A 129 -8.60 18.45 3.50
CA GLU A 129 -9.26 19.40 4.41
C GLU A 129 -10.73 19.64 4.02
N LYS A 130 -11.01 19.82 2.71
CA LYS A 130 -12.38 19.94 2.21
C LYS A 130 -13.18 18.66 2.42
N LEU A 131 -12.57 17.50 2.16
CA LEU A 131 -13.21 16.21 2.32
C LEU A 131 -13.66 15.98 3.77
N ILE A 132 -12.76 16.16 4.75
CA ILE A 132 -13.14 15.96 6.17
C ILE A 132 -14.17 16.99 6.63
N SER A 133 -14.10 18.21 6.12
CA SER A 133 -15.06 19.27 6.44
C SER A 133 -16.48 18.97 5.94
N SER A 134 -16.60 18.15 4.87
CA SER A 134 -17.90 17.74 4.33
C SER A 134 -18.64 16.71 5.19
N TYR A 135 -17.98 16.23 6.25
CA TYR A 135 -18.58 15.29 7.25
C TYR A 135 -18.92 15.97 8.59
N LYS A 136 -18.60 17.25 8.73
CA LYS A 136 -18.94 18.07 9.92
C LYS A 136 -20.25 18.81 9.69
#